data_1479dd71baa1919aaf5c8f92c18fd859
#
_entry.id   1479dd71baa1919aaf5c8f92c18fd859
#
_cell.length_a   1.000
_cell.length_b   1.000
_cell.length_c   1.000
_cell.angle_alpha   90.00
_cell.angle_beta   90.00
_cell.angle_gamma   90.00
#
_symmetry.space_group_name_H-M   'P 1'
#
loop_
_entity.id
_entity.type
_entity.pdbx_description
1 polymer ?
#
loop_
_entity_poly.entity_id
_entity_poly.type
_entity_poly.pdbx_seq_one_letter_code
_entity_poly.pdbx_strand_id
1 'polypeptide(L)'
;MKKTIHQCILLFVSALLLSIPAHGSGLDYSCSTQIYEAFENTRLEPFSQKSKIPVDLSLGSSTSCLYRVMQDMTDVASSTRPLSQRHRDNGLQQIPFCKDPLAIIVHKDLAVTALSSQELEKIFSRKITNWKEVGGPDLPIILVVSDTQTGAHENFKQWVMHHHPVQFDYMTQTSTRVLEAVESLPVGSISFISRGAKIQYPHINVLKIDGKMPREAGYPFHQTFYIVSKGEPKGAIKVFADFIKGEEGLAIIKKRGMLPLQ
;
A
#
# COMPACT_ATOMS: atom_id res chain seq x y z
N MET A 1 78.61 34.14 31.95
CA MET A 1 77.37 34.74 31.60
C MET A 1 76.68 33.82 30.56
N LYS A 2 75.77 32.97 30.97
CA LYS A 2 75.04 32.09 30.06
C LYS A 2 73.56 32.48 30.16
N LYS A 3 72.99 33.00 29.06
CA LYS A 3 71.57 33.31 28.95
C LYS A 3 70.81 32.05 28.48
N THR A 4 69.89 31.58 29.30
CA THR A 4 69.00 30.47 29.00
C THR A 4 67.79 31.03 28.33
N ILE A 5 67.53 30.63 27.07
CA ILE A 5 66.34 30.98 26.31
C ILE A 5 65.29 29.91 26.59
N HIS A 6 64.19 30.27 27.22
CA HIS A 6 63.02 29.42 27.38
C HIS A 6 62.14 29.57 26.12
N GLN A 7 62.09 28.51 25.34
CA GLN A 7 61.11 28.39 24.23
C GLN A 7 59.75 27.92 24.78
N CYS A 8 58.75 28.80 24.78
CA CYS A 8 57.36 28.44 24.98
C CYS A 8 56.84 27.78 23.71
N ILE A 9 56.56 26.49 23.75
CA ILE A 9 55.85 25.77 22.71
C ILE A 9 54.33 25.98 22.97
N LEU A 10 53.70 26.82 22.15
CA LEU A 10 52.21 26.92 22.09
C LEU A 10 51.70 25.73 21.29
N LEU A 11 51.04 24.80 21.98
CA LEU A 11 50.27 23.73 21.38
C LEU A 11 48.91 24.33 20.91
N PHE A 12 48.80 24.56 19.60
CA PHE A 12 47.50 24.80 18.97
C PHE A 12 46.74 23.46 18.85
N VAL A 13 45.81 23.23 19.77
CA VAL A 13 44.82 22.18 19.63
C VAL A 13 43.75 22.72 18.68
N SER A 14 43.84 22.43 17.38
CA SER A 14 42.76 22.64 16.44
C SER A 14 41.67 21.63 16.73
N ALA A 15 40.61 22.07 17.41
CA ALA A 15 39.38 21.32 17.52
C ALA A 15 38.78 21.18 16.12
N LEU A 16 38.95 20.01 15.54
CA LEU A 16 38.20 19.60 14.33
C LEU A 16 36.74 19.43 14.72
N LEU A 17 35.94 20.49 14.56
CA LEU A 17 34.51 20.40 14.61
C LEU A 17 34.08 19.53 13.42
N LEU A 18 33.89 18.23 13.68
CA LEU A 18 33.15 17.36 12.81
C LEU A 18 31.74 17.98 12.70
N SER A 19 31.51 18.72 11.64
CA SER A 19 30.16 19.13 11.23
C SER A 19 29.41 17.83 10.91
N ILE A 20 28.63 17.35 11.87
CA ILE A 20 27.57 16.39 11.61
C ILE A 20 26.69 17.08 10.57
N PRO A 21 26.48 16.51 9.38
CA PRO A 21 25.55 17.09 8.43
C PRO A 21 24.22 17.22 9.16
N ALA A 22 23.76 18.47 9.37
CA ALA A 22 22.39 18.72 9.80
C ALA A 22 21.52 18.05 8.74
N HIS A 23 20.85 16.96 9.09
CA HIS A 23 19.77 16.43 8.28
C HIS A 23 18.85 17.63 8.02
N GLY A 24 18.67 17.96 6.74
CA GLY A 24 17.92 19.13 6.33
C GLY A 24 16.57 19.14 7.04
N SER A 25 16.02 20.33 7.27
CA SER A 25 14.75 20.57 7.99
C SER A 25 13.52 19.92 7.31
N GLY A 26 13.72 18.95 6.43
CA GLY A 26 12.74 18.21 5.67
C GLY A 26 12.48 16.79 6.18
N LEU A 27 11.60 16.09 5.50
CA LEU A 27 11.25 14.68 5.71
C LEU A 27 11.65 13.85 4.49
N ASP A 28 12.63 12.96 4.64
CA ASP A 28 12.99 12.00 3.60
C ASP A 28 12.01 10.84 3.64
N TYR A 29 11.17 10.74 2.62
CA TYR A 29 10.07 9.77 2.56
C TYR A 29 10.23 8.79 1.41
N SER A 30 10.32 7.50 1.72
CA SER A 30 10.30 6.42 0.73
C SER A 30 8.92 5.80 0.63
N CYS A 31 8.21 6.09 -0.45
CA CYS A 31 6.81 5.71 -0.63
C CYS A 31 6.65 4.54 -1.59
N SER A 32 5.85 3.54 -1.21
CA SER A 32 5.47 2.52 -2.18
C SER A 32 4.60 3.14 -3.27
N THR A 33 4.87 2.78 -4.54
CA THR A 33 4.15 3.32 -5.70
C THR A 33 2.63 3.15 -5.56
N GLN A 34 2.18 2.02 -5.01
CA GLN A 34 0.76 1.77 -4.76
C GLN A 34 0.15 2.78 -3.78
N ILE A 35 0.86 3.15 -2.70
CA ILE A 35 0.39 4.14 -1.72
C ILE A 35 0.45 5.55 -2.33
N TYR A 36 1.51 5.84 -3.08
CA TYR A 36 1.63 7.12 -3.79
C TYR A 36 0.42 7.37 -4.71
N GLU A 37 0.12 6.43 -5.59
CA GLU A 37 -1.03 6.51 -6.49
C GLU A 37 -2.36 6.54 -5.73
N ALA A 38 -2.44 5.86 -4.57
CA ALA A 38 -3.64 5.85 -3.76
C ALA A 38 -3.98 7.23 -3.20
N PHE A 39 -3.02 7.98 -2.67
CA PHE A 39 -3.29 9.28 -2.06
C PHE A 39 -2.09 10.21 -1.82
N GLU A 40 -0.83 9.75 -1.87
CA GLU A 40 0.28 10.66 -1.59
C GLU A 40 0.41 11.76 -2.63
N ASN A 41 0.08 11.50 -3.89
CA ASN A 41 0.00 12.52 -4.94
C ASN A 41 -0.98 13.67 -4.64
N THR A 42 -1.83 13.52 -3.62
CA THR A 42 -2.80 14.54 -3.18
C THR A 42 -2.66 14.92 -1.72
N ARG A 43 -1.82 14.22 -0.95
CA ARG A 43 -1.65 14.40 0.49
C ARG A 43 -0.38 15.15 0.87
N LEU A 44 0.71 14.95 0.12
CA LEU A 44 2.01 15.51 0.49
C LEU A 44 2.05 17.03 0.38
N GLU A 45 1.39 17.60 -0.63
CA GLU A 45 1.34 19.06 -0.77
C GLU A 45 0.58 19.75 0.40
N PRO A 46 -0.65 19.36 0.77
CA PRO A 46 -1.32 19.86 1.96
C PRO A 46 -0.50 19.67 3.25
N PHE A 47 0.16 18.54 3.40
CA PHE A 47 1.06 18.31 4.54
C PHE A 47 2.17 19.35 4.59
N SER A 48 2.93 19.51 3.50
CA SER A 48 4.05 20.45 3.44
C SER A 48 3.62 21.91 3.63
N GLN A 49 2.47 22.28 3.06
CA GLN A 49 1.92 23.63 3.23
C GLN A 49 1.55 23.93 4.69
N LYS A 50 0.94 22.96 5.37
CA LYS A 50 0.47 23.11 6.75
C LYS A 50 1.60 23.01 7.79
N SER A 51 2.48 22.04 7.63
CA SER A 51 3.56 21.78 8.58
C SER A 51 4.79 22.65 8.37
N LYS A 52 4.96 23.25 7.18
CA LYS A 52 6.19 23.92 6.70
C LYS A 52 7.39 22.94 6.61
N ILE A 53 7.14 21.64 6.57
CA ILE A 53 8.15 20.59 6.42
C ILE A 53 8.18 20.20 4.94
N PRO A 54 9.26 20.46 4.19
CA PRO A 54 9.42 19.93 2.84
C PRO A 54 9.58 18.42 2.86
N VAL A 55 9.08 17.74 1.84
CA VAL A 55 9.19 16.29 1.71
C VAL A 55 10.05 15.96 0.50
N ASP A 56 11.15 15.24 0.74
CA ASP A 56 11.93 14.60 -0.32
C ASP A 56 11.39 13.19 -0.54
N LEU A 57 10.76 12.98 -1.71
CA LEU A 57 10.02 11.77 -2.02
C LEU A 57 10.81 10.86 -2.95
N SER A 58 11.00 9.62 -2.52
CA SER A 58 11.47 8.53 -3.39
C SER A 58 10.41 7.44 -3.53
N LEU A 59 10.20 6.95 -4.76
CA LEU A 59 9.22 5.90 -5.04
C LEU A 59 9.88 4.53 -5.20
N GLY A 60 9.16 3.48 -4.81
CA GLY A 60 9.65 2.12 -4.95
C GLY A 60 8.59 1.05 -4.62
N SER A 61 9.03 -0.19 -4.53
CA SER A 61 8.22 -1.27 -3.97
C SER A 61 8.19 -1.17 -2.44
N SER A 62 7.18 -1.75 -1.78
CA SER A 62 7.17 -1.83 -0.30
C SER A 62 8.46 -2.45 0.25
N THR A 63 9.01 -3.45 -0.42
CA THR A 63 10.26 -4.10 -0.01
C THR A 63 11.46 -3.14 -0.07
N SER A 64 11.61 -2.37 -1.16
CA SER A 64 12.70 -1.41 -1.29
C SER A 64 12.55 -0.25 -0.31
N CYS A 65 11.32 0.23 -0.07
CA CYS A 65 11.05 1.29 0.91
C CYS A 65 11.40 0.86 2.33
N LEU A 66 11.02 -0.35 2.75
CA LEU A 66 11.40 -0.91 4.06
C LEU A 66 12.92 -1.09 4.21
N TYR A 67 13.59 -1.54 3.14
CA TYR A 67 15.04 -1.66 3.13
C TYR A 67 15.73 -0.30 3.35
N ARG A 68 15.26 0.75 2.68
CA ARG A 68 15.83 2.10 2.81
C ARG A 68 15.73 2.66 4.24
N VAL A 69 14.58 2.49 4.92
CA VAL A 69 14.45 2.88 6.34
C VAL A 69 15.36 2.04 7.22
N MET A 70 15.45 0.74 6.98
CA MET A 70 16.30 -0.17 7.75
C MET A 70 17.78 0.23 7.65
N GLN A 71 18.22 0.77 6.51
CA GLN A 71 19.61 1.21 6.25
C GLN A 71 19.83 2.71 6.56
N ASP A 72 18.89 3.38 7.23
CA ASP A 72 18.98 4.83 7.54
C ASP A 72 19.20 5.71 6.28
N MET A 73 18.69 5.26 5.11
CA MET A 73 18.74 5.99 3.83
C MET A 73 17.53 6.91 3.64
N THR A 74 16.55 6.85 4.51
CA THR A 74 15.33 7.65 4.52
C THR A 74 14.75 7.64 5.94
N ASP A 75 14.05 8.71 6.32
CA ASP A 75 13.49 8.88 7.66
C ASP A 75 12.28 7.99 7.91
N VAL A 76 11.42 7.89 6.89
CA VAL A 76 10.15 7.20 6.96
C VAL A 76 9.82 6.49 5.66
N ALA A 77 9.11 5.39 5.76
CA ALA A 77 8.57 4.71 4.59
C ALA A 77 7.07 4.49 4.70
N SER A 78 6.42 4.23 3.56
CA SER A 78 5.12 3.59 3.54
C SER A 78 5.19 2.20 2.94
N SER A 79 4.39 1.30 3.47
CA SER A 79 4.34 -0.10 3.06
C SER A 79 2.92 -0.64 3.03
N THR A 80 2.63 -1.48 2.05
CA THR A 80 1.41 -2.28 2.00
C THR A 80 1.62 -3.67 2.60
N ARG A 81 2.82 -3.96 3.11
CA ARG A 81 3.19 -5.23 3.74
C ARG A 81 3.45 -5.04 5.23
N PRO A 82 3.03 -5.97 6.08
CA PRO A 82 3.43 -5.97 7.48
C PRO A 82 4.94 -6.21 7.61
N LEU A 83 5.51 -5.75 8.71
CA LEU A 83 6.91 -5.99 9.02
C LEU A 83 7.15 -7.49 9.30
N SER A 84 8.20 -8.04 8.70
CA SER A 84 8.73 -9.35 9.08
C SER A 84 9.47 -9.28 10.44
N GLN A 85 9.80 -10.42 11.02
CA GLN A 85 10.60 -10.47 12.25
C GLN A 85 11.95 -9.76 12.07
N ARG A 86 12.63 -10.00 10.94
CA ARG A 86 13.90 -9.31 10.61
C ARG A 86 13.78 -7.78 10.64
N HIS A 87 12.67 -7.22 10.15
CA HIS A 87 12.45 -5.78 10.18
C HIS A 87 12.32 -5.28 11.62
N ARG A 88 11.57 -5.98 12.46
CA ARG A 88 11.39 -5.65 13.89
C ARG A 88 12.70 -5.77 14.66
N ASP A 89 13.51 -6.79 14.40
CA ASP A 89 14.82 -6.99 15.02
C ASP A 89 15.80 -5.87 14.66
N ASN A 90 15.60 -5.19 13.52
CA ASN A 90 16.34 -3.99 13.12
C ASN A 90 15.69 -2.69 13.60
N GLY A 91 14.77 -2.76 14.55
CA GLY A 91 14.16 -1.61 15.20
C GLY A 91 13.08 -0.90 14.39
N LEU A 92 12.59 -1.49 13.29
CA LEU A 92 11.50 -0.89 12.54
C LEU A 92 10.17 -1.06 13.30
N GLN A 93 9.40 0.02 13.31
CA GLN A 93 8.05 0.08 13.84
C GLN A 93 7.06 0.46 12.72
N GLN A 94 5.83 -0.02 12.82
CA GLN A 94 4.80 0.27 11.84
C GLN A 94 3.54 0.85 12.50
N ILE A 95 2.99 1.87 11.86
CA ILE A 95 1.74 2.51 12.25
C ILE A 95 0.71 2.20 11.15
N PRO A 96 -0.30 1.38 11.39
CA PRO A 96 -1.38 1.20 10.42
C PRO A 96 -2.23 2.47 10.37
N PHE A 97 -2.63 2.89 9.16
CA PHE A 97 -3.41 4.12 9.02
C PHE A 97 -4.67 3.98 8.17
N CYS A 98 -4.72 3.01 7.24
CA CYS A 98 -5.96 2.71 6.52
C CYS A 98 -5.99 1.27 6.01
N LYS A 99 -7.19 0.84 5.60
CA LYS A 99 -7.42 -0.41 4.89
C LYS A 99 -7.90 -0.12 3.47
N ASP A 100 -7.34 -0.82 2.50
CA ASP A 100 -7.76 -0.80 1.11
C ASP A 100 -8.49 -2.11 0.80
N PRO A 101 -9.82 -2.09 0.58
CA PRO A 101 -10.56 -3.30 0.26
C PRO A 101 -10.23 -3.80 -1.14
N LEU A 102 -10.01 -5.10 -1.24
CA LEU A 102 -9.86 -5.82 -2.50
C LEU A 102 -11.26 -6.17 -3.03
N ALA A 103 -11.76 -5.43 -4.02
CA ALA A 103 -13.07 -5.69 -4.61
C ALA A 103 -13.02 -6.80 -5.64
N ILE A 104 -14.05 -7.65 -5.65
CA ILE A 104 -14.30 -8.64 -6.69
C ILE A 104 -15.28 -8.03 -7.68
N ILE A 105 -14.87 -8.03 -8.95
CA ILE A 105 -15.59 -7.37 -10.04
C ILE A 105 -16.00 -8.36 -11.13
N VAL A 106 -17.17 -8.13 -11.70
CA VAL A 106 -17.72 -8.91 -12.80
C VAL A 106 -18.33 -8.00 -13.86
N HIS A 107 -18.58 -8.54 -15.04
CA HIS A 107 -19.34 -7.83 -16.07
C HIS A 107 -20.74 -7.44 -15.54
N LYS A 108 -21.22 -6.25 -15.90
CA LYS A 108 -22.49 -5.68 -15.39
C LYS A 108 -23.72 -6.55 -15.67
N ASP A 109 -23.72 -7.27 -16.79
CA ASP A 109 -24.86 -8.08 -17.24
C ASP A 109 -24.84 -9.50 -16.63
N LEU A 110 -23.85 -9.82 -15.81
CA LEU A 110 -23.83 -11.07 -15.06
C LEU A 110 -24.85 -11.02 -13.91
N ALA A 111 -25.79 -11.97 -13.90
CA ALA A 111 -26.83 -12.05 -12.89
C ALA A 111 -26.38 -12.68 -11.56
N VAL A 112 -25.12 -12.46 -11.16
CA VAL A 112 -24.54 -12.87 -9.87
C VAL A 112 -24.20 -11.63 -9.07
N THR A 113 -24.65 -11.54 -7.83
CA THR A 113 -24.45 -10.36 -6.97
C THR A 113 -23.61 -10.63 -5.74
N ALA A 114 -23.37 -11.90 -5.40
CA ALA A 114 -22.63 -12.29 -4.22
C ALA A 114 -21.93 -13.64 -4.42
N LEU A 115 -20.82 -13.83 -3.72
CA LEU A 115 -20.12 -15.12 -3.57
C LEU A 115 -19.69 -15.26 -2.09
N SER A 116 -19.52 -16.49 -1.64
CA SER A 116 -18.75 -16.74 -0.43
C SER A 116 -17.24 -16.72 -0.71
N SER A 117 -16.43 -16.47 0.32
CA SER A 117 -14.98 -16.58 0.22
C SER A 117 -14.52 -17.94 -0.30
N GLN A 118 -15.22 -19.02 0.09
CA GLN A 118 -14.93 -20.37 -0.36
C GLN A 118 -15.25 -20.59 -1.84
N GLU A 119 -16.36 -20.05 -2.35
CA GLU A 119 -16.70 -20.11 -3.78
C GLU A 119 -15.68 -19.31 -4.61
N LEU A 120 -15.26 -18.15 -4.13
CA LEU A 120 -14.25 -17.35 -4.80
C LEU A 120 -12.92 -18.10 -4.92
N GLU A 121 -12.45 -18.76 -3.84
CA GLU A 121 -11.26 -19.62 -3.88
C GLU A 121 -11.43 -20.76 -4.90
N LYS A 122 -12.58 -21.45 -4.90
CA LYS A 122 -12.85 -22.53 -5.83
C LYS A 122 -12.88 -22.05 -7.28
N ILE A 123 -13.40 -20.87 -7.55
CA ILE A 123 -13.41 -20.26 -8.89
C ILE A 123 -11.97 -20.01 -9.36
N PHE A 124 -11.15 -19.33 -8.58
CA PHE A 124 -9.77 -19.01 -8.98
C PHE A 124 -8.78 -20.16 -8.84
N SER A 125 -9.20 -21.31 -8.29
CA SER A 125 -8.49 -22.57 -8.35
C SER A 125 -9.01 -23.52 -9.43
N ARG A 126 -9.99 -23.09 -10.28
CA ARG A 126 -10.64 -23.90 -11.35
C ARG A 126 -11.41 -25.12 -10.86
N LYS A 127 -11.81 -25.14 -9.59
CA LYS A 127 -12.73 -26.17 -9.05
C LYS A 127 -14.19 -25.87 -9.39
N ILE A 128 -14.50 -24.59 -9.62
CA ILE A 128 -15.78 -24.10 -10.17
C ILE A 128 -15.44 -23.40 -11.47
N THR A 129 -16.07 -23.79 -12.57
CA THR A 129 -15.76 -23.30 -13.91
C THR A 129 -16.96 -22.75 -14.67
N ASN A 130 -18.16 -22.89 -14.08
CA ASN A 130 -19.40 -22.40 -14.66
C ASN A 130 -20.20 -21.64 -13.59
N TRP A 131 -20.79 -20.50 -13.96
CA TRP A 131 -21.55 -19.68 -13.04
C TRP A 131 -22.78 -20.37 -12.48
N LYS A 132 -23.38 -21.36 -13.18
CA LYS A 132 -24.50 -22.15 -12.64
C LYS A 132 -24.16 -22.91 -11.36
N GLU A 133 -22.89 -23.23 -11.13
CA GLU A 133 -22.43 -23.92 -9.93
C GLU A 133 -22.53 -23.07 -8.65
N VAL A 134 -22.70 -21.74 -8.84
CA VAL A 134 -22.86 -20.75 -7.75
C VAL A 134 -24.20 -19.97 -7.89
N GLY A 135 -25.19 -20.59 -8.54
CA GLY A 135 -26.55 -20.02 -8.67
C GLY A 135 -26.71 -18.96 -9.77
N GLY A 136 -25.70 -18.80 -10.62
CA GLY A 136 -25.74 -17.91 -11.79
C GLY A 136 -26.26 -18.59 -13.06
N PRO A 137 -26.18 -17.89 -14.21
CA PRO A 137 -26.53 -18.44 -15.52
C PRO A 137 -25.61 -19.56 -15.98
N ASP A 138 -26.04 -20.38 -16.94
CA ASP A 138 -25.18 -21.41 -17.56
C ASP A 138 -24.18 -20.75 -18.51
N LEU A 139 -23.12 -20.16 -17.94
CA LEU A 139 -22.04 -19.49 -18.64
C LEU A 139 -20.69 -19.92 -18.07
N PRO A 140 -19.66 -20.09 -18.91
CA PRO A 140 -18.30 -20.37 -18.45
C PRO A 140 -17.75 -19.19 -17.67
N ILE A 141 -16.99 -19.45 -16.62
CA ILE A 141 -16.26 -18.44 -15.86
C ILE A 141 -14.96 -18.10 -16.58
N ILE A 142 -14.74 -16.83 -16.88
CA ILE A 142 -13.54 -16.29 -17.52
C ILE A 142 -12.74 -15.51 -16.48
N LEU A 143 -11.55 -16.00 -16.13
CA LEU A 143 -10.71 -15.43 -15.11
C LEU A 143 -9.78 -14.38 -15.71
N VAL A 144 -9.90 -13.15 -15.23
CA VAL A 144 -9.02 -12.03 -15.59
C VAL A 144 -8.21 -11.63 -14.37
N VAL A 145 -6.90 -11.50 -14.51
CA VAL A 145 -6.02 -11.08 -13.41
C VAL A 145 -5.09 -9.97 -13.86
N SER A 146 -4.60 -9.18 -12.91
CA SER A 146 -3.44 -8.31 -13.15
C SER A 146 -2.14 -9.10 -13.04
N ASP A 147 -1.06 -8.54 -13.61
CA ASP A 147 0.28 -9.10 -13.51
C ASP A 147 0.63 -9.52 -12.07
N THR A 148 1.34 -10.62 -11.94
CA THR A 148 1.73 -11.24 -10.66
C THR A 148 2.56 -10.31 -9.77
N GLN A 149 3.21 -9.31 -10.35
CA GLN A 149 3.99 -8.31 -9.60
C GLN A 149 3.13 -7.19 -8.99
N THR A 150 1.83 -7.14 -9.31
CA THR A 150 0.94 -6.13 -8.74
C THR A 150 0.55 -6.44 -7.29
N GLY A 151 0.41 -5.40 -6.48
CA GLY A 151 -0.05 -5.59 -5.10
C GLY A 151 -1.44 -6.23 -5.00
N ALA A 152 -2.33 -5.98 -5.97
CA ALA A 152 -3.65 -6.60 -6.02
C ALA A 152 -3.54 -8.14 -6.20
N HIS A 153 -2.67 -8.60 -7.10
CA HIS A 153 -2.46 -10.02 -7.33
C HIS A 153 -1.86 -10.72 -6.10
N GLU A 154 -0.80 -10.14 -5.52
CA GLU A 154 -0.16 -10.70 -4.32
C GLU A 154 -1.14 -10.78 -3.13
N ASN A 155 -1.96 -9.75 -2.94
CA ASN A 155 -2.94 -9.74 -1.87
C ASN A 155 -4.06 -10.76 -2.11
N PHE A 156 -4.54 -10.88 -3.34
CA PHE A 156 -5.53 -11.90 -3.70
C PHE A 156 -4.97 -13.30 -3.45
N LYS A 157 -3.75 -13.57 -3.91
CA LYS A 157 -3.07 -14.84 -3.67
C LYS A 157 -2.92 -15.15 -2.18
N GLN A 158 -2.57 -14.15 -1.37
CA GLN A 158 -2.40 -14.33 0.07
C GLN A 158 -3.72 -14.58 0.80
N TRP A 159 -4.75 -13.75 0.54
CA TRP A 159 -5.97 -13.75 1.38
C TRP A 159 -7.07 -14.67 0.87
N VAL A 160 -7.20 -14.76 -0.45
CA VAL A 160 -8.25 -15.59 -1.07
C VAL A 160 -7.74 -16.98 -1.38
N MET A 161 -6.52 -17.07 -1.90
CA MET A 161 -5.95 -18.35 -2.34
C MET A 161 -5.06 -19.03 -1.30
N HIS A 162 -4.88 -18.44 -0.11
CA HIS A 162 -4.03 -19.00 0.95
C HIS A 162 -2.64 -19.42 0.45
N HIS A 163 -2.04 -18.57 -0.39
CA HIS A 163 -0.77 -18.77 -1.09
C HIS A 163 -0.76 -19.82 -2.22
N HIS A 164 -1.90 -20.45 -2.53
CA HIS A 164 -2.01 -21.29 -3.72
C HIS A 164 -1.95 -20.45 -5.01
N PRO A 165 -1.57 -21.10 -6.15
CA PRO A 165 -1.54 -20.40 -7.44
C PRO A 165 -2.92 -19.88 -7.85
N VAL A 166 -2.95 -18.64 -8.34
CA VAL A 166 -4.15 -18.05 -8.95
C VAL A 166 -4.21 -18.50 -10.40
N GLN A 167 -5.30 -19.16 -10.79
CA GLN A 167 -5.53 -19.53 -12.18
C GLN A 167 -6.13 -18.35 -12.97
N PHE A 168 -5.87 -18.29 -14.28
CA PHE A 168 -6.39 -17.23 -15.14
C PHE A 168 -6.49 -17.67 -16.61
N ASP A 169 -7.34 -16.97 -17.36
CA ASP A 169 -7.43 -17.05 -18.83
C ASP A 169 -6.71 -15.87 -19.46
N TYR A 170 -6.84 -14.67 -18.84
CA TYR A 170 -6.27 -13.42 -19.32
C TYR A 170 -5.51 -12.71 -18.21
N MET A 171 -4.35 -12.16 -18.57
CA MET A 171 -3.54 -11.34 -17.67
C MET A 171 -3.37 -9.95 -18.25
N THR A 172 -3.59 -8.92 -17.45
CA THR A 172 -3.34 -7.52 -17.82
C THR A 172 -2.06 -7.00 -17.16
N GLN A 173 -1.36 -6.06 -17.81
CA GLN A 173 -0.10 -5.51 -17.29
C GLN A 173 -0.27 -4.70 -16.01
N THR A 174 -1.45 -4.10 -15.79
CA THR A 174 -1.72 -3.25 -14.62
C THR A 174 -3.06 -3.60 -14.01
N SER A 175 -3.19 -3.31 -12.71
CA SER A 175 -4.45 -3.55 -11.98
C SER A 175 -5.63 -2.69 -12.47
N THR A 176 -5.38 -1.56 -13.14
CA THR A 176 -6.45 -0.72 -13.69
C THR A 176 -7.01 -1.26 -15.01
N ARG A 177 -6.18 -1.94 -15.82
CA ARG A 177 -6.63 -2.54 -17.07
C ARG A 177 -7.54 -3.75 -16.90
N VAL A 178 -7.66 -4.32 -15.69
CA VAL A 178 -8.64 -5.39 -15.44
C VAL A 178 -10.08 -4.90 -15.60
N LEU A 179 -10.36 -3.61 -15.37
CA LEU A 179 -11.69 -3.03 -15.57
C LEU A 179 -12.08 -3.07 -17.04
N GLU A 180 -11.21 -2.57 -17.91
CA GLU A 180 -11.38 -2.56 -19.36
C GLU A 180 -11.51 -4.00 -19.91
N ALA A 181 -10.71 -4.93 -19.39
CA ALA A 181 -10.74 -6.32 -19.80
C ALA A 181 -12.07 -7.00 -19.40
N VAL A 182 -12.54 -6.83 -18.16
CA VAL A 182 -13.83 -7.40 -17.71
C VAL A 182 -15.01 -6.80 -18.45
N GLU A 183 -14.96 -5.50 -18.81
CA GLU A 183 -15.99 -4.85 -19.64
C GLU A 183 -16.02 -5.38 -21.08
N SER A 184 -14.87 -5.63 -21.67
CA SER A 184 -14.74 -6.00 -23.10
C SER A 184 -14.87 -7.49 -23.36
N LEU A 185 -14.69 -8.34 -22.33
CA LEU A 185 -14.78 -9.78 -22.42
C LEU A 185 -16.24 -10.26 -22.26
N PRO A 186 -16.57 -11.51 -22.62
CA PRO A 186 -17.90 -12.06 -22.43
C PRO A 186 -18.42 -11.92 -20.99
N VAL A 187 -19.76 -11.92 -20.84
CA VAL A 187 -20.50 -11.70 -19.58
C VAL A 187 -20.00 -12.57 -18.40
N GLY A 188 -19.42 -13.75 -18.67
CA GLY A 188 -18.89 -14.65 -17.66
C GLY A 188 -17.57 -14.20 -17.01
N SER A 189 -17.03 -13.02 -17.34
CA SER A 189 -15.73 -12.55 -16.82
C SER A 189 -15.79 -12.09 -15.37
N ILE A 190 -14.75 -12.43 -14.61
CA ILE A 190 -14.53 -12.05 -13.21
C ILE A 190 -13.07 -11.64 -13.00
N SER A 191 -12.86 -10.66 -12.13
CA SER A 191 -11.53 -10.21 -11.69
C SER A 191 -11.57 -9.65 -10.28
N PHE A 192 -10.43 -9.15 -9.83
CA PHE A 192 -10.27 -8.44 -8.56
C PHE A 192 -9.44 -7.17 -8.73
N ILE A 193 -9.70 -6.15 -7.92
CA ILE A 193 -8.99 -4.88 -7.95
C ILE A 193 -8.83 -4.27 -6.56
N SER A 194 -7.65 -3.74 -6.25
CA SER A 194 -7.43 -2.85 -5.10
C SER A 194 -8.14 -1.51 -5.30
N ARG A 195 -8.41 -0.79 -4.20
CA ARG A 195 -9.17 0.47 -4.21
C ARG A 195 -10.63 0.29 -4.65
N GLY A 196 -11.14 -0.92 -4.47
CA GLY A 196 -12.46 -1.32 -4.94
C GLY A 196 -13.64 -0.62 -4.32
N ALA A 197 -13.41 0.17 -3.27
CA ALA A 197 -14.50 0.86 -2.59
C ALA A 197 -15.09 2.04 -3.40
N LYS A 198 -14.44 2.48 -4.47
CA LYS A 198 -14.90 3.60 -5.33
C LYS A 198 -14.88 3.28 -6.81
N ILE A 199 -15.12 2.03 -7.17
CA ILE A 199 -15.26 1.65 -8.57
C ILE A 199 -16.57 2.27 -9.08
N GLN A 200 -16.46 3.30 -9.89
CA GLN A 200 -17.53 3.85 -10.72
C GLN A 200 -17.15 3.56 -12.17
N TYR A 201 -17.47 2.36 -12.60
CA TYR A 201 -17.29 1.94 -13.98
C TYR A 201 -18.64 1.46 -14.52
N PRO A 202 -19.17 2.06 -15.59
CA PRO A 202 -20.58 1.87 -15.98
C PRO A 202 -20.93 0.44 -16.39
N HIS A 203 -19.92 -0.36 -16.71
CA HIS A 203 -20.12 -1.73 -17.21
C HIS A 203 -19.55 -2.81 -16.28
N ILE A 204 -19.31 -2.46 -15.01
CA ILE A 204 -18.76 -3.34 -13.98
C ILE A 204 -19.66 -3.38 -12.76
N ASN A 205 -19.94 -4.57 -12.26
CA ASN A 205 -20.55 -4.79 -10.96
C ASN A 205 -19.51 -5.26 -9.94
N VAL A 206 -19.66 -4.82 -8.69
CA VAL A 206 -18.88 -5.29 -7.55
C VAL A 206 -19.70 -6.31 -6.79
N LEU A 207 -19.13 -7.49 -6.54
CA LEU A 207 -19.80 -8.55 -5.79
C LEU A 207 -19.69 -8.33 -4.28
N LYS A 208 -20.74 -8.73 -3.55
CA LYS A 208 -20.65 -8.99 -2.12
C LYS A 208 -19.85 -10.26 -1.88
N ILE A 209 -18.98 -10.23 -0.87
CA ILE A 209 -18.29 -11.44 -0.38
C ILE A 209 -18.74 -11.70 1.06
N ASP A 210 -19.16 -12.93 1.32
CA ASP A 210 -19.76 -13.33 2.60
C ASP A 210 -20.90 -12.35 3.05
N GLY A 211 -21.70 -11.91 2.07
CA GLY A 211 -22.80 -10.97 2.26
C GLY A 211 -22.40 -9.50 2.47
N LYS A 212 -21.11 -9.15 2.37
CA LYS A 212 -20.58 -7.81 2.61
C LYS A 212 -20.04 -7.15 1.35
N MET A 213 -20.31 -5.84 1.20
CA MET A 213 -19.65 -5.00 0.20
C MET A 213 -18.25 -4.57 0.69
N PRO A 214 -17.31 -4.21 -0.20
CA PRO A 214 -15.94 -3.83 0.18
C PRO A 214 -15.81 -2.72 1.23
N ARG A 215 -16.83 -1.85 1.37
CA ARG A 215 -16.83 -0.76 2.37
C ARG A 215 -17.44 -1.14 3.71
N GLU A 216 -18.12 -2.28 3.79
CA GLU A 216 -18.84 -2.65 4.99
C GLU A 216 -17.90 -3.25 6.04
N ALA A 217 -18.22 -2.98 7.30
CA ALA A 217 -17.50 -3.59 8.41
C ALA A 217 -17.64 -5.13 8.34
N GLY A 218 -16.50 -5.82 8.51
CA GLY A 218 -16.45 -7.29 8.41
C GLY A 218 -16.28 -7.81 6.98
N TYR A 219 -16.06 -6.95 5.95
CA TYR A 219 -15.60 -7.42 4.65
C TYR A 219 -14.27 -8.18 4.79
N PRO A 220 -14.10 -9.39 4.22
CA PRO A 220 -12.98 -10.26 4.57
C PRO A 220 -11.64 -9.82 3.98
N PHE A 221 -11.63 -9.15 2.84
CA PHE A 221 -10.41 -8.92 2.07
C PHE A 221 -9.99 -7.47 2.05
N HIS A 222 -8.99 -7.12 2.87
CA HIS A 222 -8.39 -5.77 2.83
C HIS A 222 -6.89 -5.80 3.04
N GLN A 223 -6.21 -4.95 2.33
CA GLN A 223 -4.83 -4.59 2.55
C GLN A 223 -4.75 -3.48 3.59
N THR A 224 -3.87 -3.64 4.57
CA THR A 224 -3.56 -2.56 5.50
C THR A 224 -2.35 -1.78 5.00
N PHE A 225 -2.43 -0.46 5.05
CA PHE A 225 -1.35 0.44 4.71
C PHE A 225 -0.70 0.97 5.96
N TYR A 226 0.62 1.03 5.95
CA TYR A 226 1.44 1.37 7.10
C TYR A 226 2.38 2.52 6.78
N ILE A 227 2.61 3.39 7.78
CA ILE A 227 3.81 4.21 7.88
C ILE A 227 4.82 3.43 8.70
N VAL A 228 6.07 3.46 8.29
CA VAL A 228 7.16 2.71 8.93
C VAL A 228 8.31 3.65 9.22
N SER A 229 8.80 3.61 10.45
CA SER A 229 9.97 4.36 10.92
C SER A 229 10.92 3.44 11.68
N LYS A 230 12.15 3.89 11.90
CA LYS A 230 13.08 3.23 12.82
C LYS A 230 12.90 3.80 14.22
N GLY A 231 12.45 2.97 15.14
CA GLY A 231 12.02 3.40 16.47
C GLY A 231 10.72 4.21 16.47
N GLU A 232 10.38 4.78 17.61
CA GLU A 232 9.21 5.62 17.81
C GLU A 232 9.28 6.90 16.95
N PRO A 233 8.20 7.28 16.25
CA PRO A 233 8.16 8.49 15.45
C PRO A 233 8.43 9.75 16.29
N LYS A 234 9.41 10.55 15.86
CA LYS A 234 9.80 11.82 16.49
C LYS A 234 9.93 12.91 15.43
N GLY A 235 9.95 14.18 15.85
CA GLY A 235 10.17 15.31 14.95
C GLY A 235 9.23 15.31 13.75
N ALA A 236 9.78 15.49 12.55
CA ALA A 236 9.04 15.52 11.29
C ALA A 236 8.24 14.23 11.03
N ILE A 237 8.77 13.07 11.40
CA ILE A 237 8.09 11.77 11.24
C ILE A 237 6.79 11.74 12.07
N LYS A 238 6.85 12.22 13.32
CA LYS A 238 5.66 12.29 14.18
C LYS A 238 4.62 13.25 13.61
N VAL A 239 5.05 14.43 13.17
CA VAL A 239 4.13 15.42 12.56
C VAL A 239 3.45 14.83 11.31
N PHE A 240 4.17 14.06 10.50
CA PHE A 240 3.62 13.38 9.33
C PHE A 240 2.62 12.28 9.71
N ALA A 241 2.97 11.43 10.68
CA ALA A 241 2.08 10.37 11.18
C ALA A 241 0.80 10.95 11.79
N ASP A 242 0.90 12.03 12.57
CA ASP A 242 -0.24 12.74 13.18
C ASP A 242 -1.12 13.40 12.10
N PHE A 243 -0.52 13.99 11.06
CA PHE A 243 -1.27 14.54 9.93
C PHE A 243 -2.09 13.47 9.19
N ILE A 244 -1.49 12.31 8.92
CA ILE A 244 -2.17 11.19 8.26
C ILE A 244 -3.39 10.72 9.07
N LYS A 245 -3.28 10.67 10.39
CA LYS A 245 -4.33 10.23 11.31
C LYS A 245 -5.26 11.37 11.76
N GLY A 246 -4.91 12.60 11.44
CA GLY A 246 -5.72 13.78 11.72
C GLY A 246 -6.91 13.94 10.76
N GLU A 247 -7.77 14.89 11.03
CA GLU A 247 -9.01 15.15 10.30
C GLU A 247 -8.80 15.22 8.78
N GLU A 248 -7.80 15.98 8.35
CA GLU A 248 -7.48 16.20 6.94
C GLU A 248 -6.99 14.93 6.24
N GLY A 249 -6.07 14.18 6.87
CA GLY A 249 -5.61 12.89 6.38
C GLY A 249 -6.73 11.86 6.29
N LEU A 250 -7.58 11.79 7.30
CA LEU A 250 -8.77 10.92 7.32
C LEU A 250 -9.78 11.30 6.22
N ALA A 251 -9.96 12.60 5.95
CA ALA A 251 -10.84 13.06 4.87
C ALA A 251 -10.32 12.59 3.50
N ILE A 252 -9.00 12.67 3.26
CA ILE A 252 -8.35 12.20 2.04
C ILE A 252 -8.54 10.67 1.88
N ILE A 253 -8.30 9.89 2.94
CA ILE A 253 -8.50 8.43 2.95
C ILE A 253 -9.95 8.09 2.56
N LYS A 254 -10.94 8.72 3.22
CA LYS A 254 -12.37 8.51 2.94
C LYS A 254 -12.76 8.92 1.51
N LYS A 255 -12.23 10.06 1.03
CA LYS A 255 -12.48 10.54 -0.34
C LYS A 255 -12.02 9.54 -1.39
N ARG A 256 -10.94 8.80 -1.12
CA ARG A 256 -10.40 7.73 -1.99
C ARG A 256 -11.14 6.40 -1.82
N GLY A 257 -12.14 6.30 -0.93
CA GLY A 257 -12.94 5.12 -0.71
C GLY A 257 -12.26 4.05 0.14
N MET A 258 -11.16 4.41 0.81
CA MET A 258 -10.48 3.53 1.76
C MET A 258 -11.05 3.70 3.17
N LEU A 259 -10.78 2.72 4.02
CA LEU A 259 -11.27 2.68 5.39
C LEU A 259 -10.18 3.19 6.34
N PRO A 260 -10.35 4.35 6.99
CA PRO A 260 -9.37 4.82 7.95
C PRO A 260 -9.29 3.88 9.15
N LEU A 261 -8.09 3.75 9.72
CA LEU A 261 -7.86 3.11 11.01
C LEU A 261 -7.66 4.19 12.07
N GLN A 262 -8.40 4.06 13.15
CA GLN A 262 -8.30 4.94 14.31
C GLN A 262 -7.14 4.52 15.23
#